data_d3f6c002b323471919446888d3489e42
#
_entry.id   d3f6c002b323471919446888d3489e42
#
_cell.length_a   1.000
_cell.length_b   1.000
_cell.length_c   1.000
_cell.angle_alpha   90.00
_cell.angle_beta   90.00
_cell.angle_gamma   90.00
#
_symmetry.space_group_name_H-M   'P 1'
#
loop_
_entity.id
_entity.type
_entity.pdbx_description
1 polymer ?
#
loop_
_entity_poly.entity_id
_entity_poly.type
_entity_poly.pdbx_seq_one_letter_code
_entity_poly.pdbx_strand_id
1 'polypeptide(L)'
;MKNYISKVLYILPGGQSGIFFTILVLTLLNTLFELIGIGLIIPFLSLFFEDTNSQFLDQLTFLNNMTNEDKIIFILFLLLIVFALKNIFLLFFHKKKINFSQNLAALMSKKLYSKYIKKNYIYFTNKNSSELIRNITGEANLFSLGIVFS
;
A
#
# COMPACT_ATOMS: atom_id res chain seq x y z
N MET A 1 15.72 -11.25 -9.34
CA MET A 1 14.35 -10.92 -8.88
C MET A 1 13.38 -12.10 -8.92
N LYS A 2 13.33 -12.93 -9.98
CA LYS A 2 12.42 -14.11 -10.03
C LYS A 2 12.50 -15.05 -8.81
N ASN A 3 13.69 -15.24 -8.22
CA ASN A 3 13.89 -16.17 -7.08
C ASN A 3 13.28 -15.67 -5.75
N TYR A 4 13.11 -14.39 -5.54
CA TYR A 4 12.55 -13.88 -4.27
C TYR A 4 11.03 -13.98 -4.26
N ILE A 5 10.38 -13.62 -5.36
CA ILE A 5 8.92 -13.72 -5.51
C ILE A 5 8.47 -15.18 -5.40
N SER A 6 9.17 -16.13 -6.03
CA SER A 6 8.84 -17.56 -5.93
C SER A 6 9.05 -18.10 -4.52
N LYS A 7 10.08 -17.65 -3.77
CA LYS A 7 10.28 -18.01 -2.37
C LYS A 7 9.19 -17.44 -1.46
N VAL A 8 8.79 -16.19 -1.66
CA VAL A 8 7.68 -15.59 -0.91
C VAL A 8 6.39 -16.33 -1.19
N LEU A 9 6.07 -16.63 -2.44
CA LEU A 9 4.87 -17.40 -2.82
C LEU A 9 4.87 -18.82 -2.25
N TYR A 10 6.03 -19.46 -2.14
CA TYR A 10 6.16 -20.80 -1.53
C TYR A 10 5.94 -20.78 0.00
N ILE A 11 6.33 -19.69 0.66
CA ILE A 11 6.17 -19.54 2.11
C ILE A 11 4.73 -19.15 2.45
N LEU A 12 4.04 -18.41 1.56
CA LEU A 12 2.64 -18.05 1.77
C LEU A 12 1.76 -19.31 1.90
N PRO A 13 0.96 -19.42 2.95
CA PRO A 13 -0.01 -20.51 3.09
C PRO A 13 -0.98 -20.50 1.90
N GLY A 14 -1.28 -21.69 1.38
CA GLY A 14 -2.15 -21.84 0.21
C GLY A 14 -3.46 -21.07 0.34
N GLY A 15 -3.78 -20.26 -0.68
CA GLY A 15 -4.96 -19.40 -0.74
C GLY A 15 -4.71 -17.90 -0.55
N GLN A 16 -3.53 -17.48 -0.09
CA GLN A 16 -3.22 -16.06 0.12
C GLN A 16 -2.50 -15.38 -1.06
N SER A 17 -2.10 -16.14 -2.07
CA SER A 17 -1.46 -15.59 -3.28
C SER A 17 -2.34 -14.57 -4.00
N GLY A 18 -3.66 -14.80 -4.06
CA GLY A 18 -4.61 -13.85 -4.65
C GLY A 18 -4.68 -12.52 -3.90
N ILE A 19 -4.69 -12.56 -2.56
CA ILE A 19 -4.72 -11.35 -1.73
C ILE A 19 -3.39 -10.59 -1.87
N PHE A 20 -2.27 -11.28 -1.92
CA PHE A 20 -0.96 -10.68 -2.16
C PHE A 20 -0.91 -9.96 -3.52
N PHE A 21 -1.41 -10.59 -4.59
CA PHE A 21 -1.50 -9.96 -5.90
C PHE A 21 -2.43 -8.72 -5.89
N THR A 22 -3.57 -8.82 -5.19
CA THR A 22 -4.49 -7.68 -5.01
C THR A 22 -3.78 -6.50 -4.33
N ILE A 23 -2.96 -6.76 -3.29
CA ILE A 23 -2.21 -5.70 -2.62
C ILE A 23 -1.18 -5.07 -3.55
N LEU A 24 -0.49 -5.85 -4.39
CA LEU A 24 0.45 -5.32 -5.39
C LEU A 24 -0.26 -4.38 -6.38
N VAL A 25 -1.41 -4.78 -6.90
CA VAL A 25 -2.20 -3.94 -7.81
C VAL A 25 -2.66 -2.66 -7.11
N LEU A 26 -3.15 -2.75 -5.88
CA LEU A 26 -3.57 -1.60 -5.10
C LEU A 26 -2.39 -0.65 -4.79
N THR A 27 -1.18 -1.20 -4.57
CA THR A 27 0.04 -0.38 -4.39
C THR A 27 0.37 0.40 -5.65
N LEU A 28 0.30 -0.23 -6.82
CA LEU A 28 0.51 0.46 -8.10
C LEU A 28 -0.54 1.56 -8.33
N LEU A 29 -1.81 1.28 -8.04
CA LEU A 29 -2.87 2.29 -8.11
C LEU A 29 -2.62 3.46 -7.15
N ASN A 30 -2.17 3.18 -5.93
CA ASN A 30 -1.82 4.23 -4.97
C ASN A 30 -0.70 5.14 -5.51
N THR A 31 0.34 4.55 -6.10
CA THR A 31 1.44 5.31 -6.72
C THR A 31 0.94 6.19 -7.87
N LEU A 32 0.02 5.68 -8.70
CA LEU A 32 -0.60 6.48 -9.77
C LEU A 32 -1.39 7.66 -9.21
N PHE A 33 -2.17 7.48 -8.15
CA PHE A 33 -2.87 8.59 -7.49
C PHE A 33 -1.91 9.63 -6.89
N GLU A 34 -0.74 9.19 -6.41
CA GLU A 34 0.31 10.11 -5.95
C GLU A 34 0.86 10.96 -7.09
N LEU A 35 1.17 10.34 -8.22
CA LEU A 35 1.65 11.05 -9.41
C LEU A 35 0.61 12.04 -9.94
N ILE A 36 -0.66 11.65 -10.00
CA ILE A 36 -1.75 12.55 -10.41
C ILE A 36 -1.86 13.74 -9.45
N GLY A 37 -1.76 13.49 -8.13
CA GLY A 37 -1.82 14.55 -7.13
C GLY A 37 -0.70 15.58 -7.28
N ILE A 38 0.53 15.13 -7.55
CA ILE A 38 1.67 16.01 -7.80
C ILE A 38 1.51 16.72 -9.16
N GLY A 39 1.07 15.99 -10.19
CA GLY A 39 0.86 16.51 -11.53
C GLY A 39 -0.16 17.66 -11.60
N LEU A 40 -1.18 17.65 -10.76
CA LEU A 40 -2.19 18.69 -10.69
C LEU A 40 -1.68 19.99 -10.03
N ILE A 41 -0.58 19.95 -9.30
CA ILE A 41 0.03 21.16 -8.72
C ILE A 41 0.61 22.05 -9.81
N ILE A 42 1.15 21.48 -10.89
CA ILE A 42 1.77 22.23 -11.99
C ILE A 42 0.76 23.16 -12.67
N PRO A 43 -0.39 22.68 -13.19
CA PRO A 43 -1.38 23.57 -13.78
C PRO A 43 -2.00 24.58 -12.80
N PHE A 44 -2.07 24.21 -11.50
CA PHE A 44 -2.50 25.15 -10.47
C PHE A 44 -1.51 26.30 -10.30
N LEU A 45 -0.21 26.03 -10.22
CA LEU A 45 0.82 27.06 -10.10
C LEU A 45 0.90 27.94 -11.36
N SER A 46 0.71 27.38 -12.55
CA SER A 46 0.77 28.15 -13.80
C SER A 46 -0.30 29.24 -13.88
N LEU A 47 -1.44 29.06 -13.19
CA LEU A 47 -2.48 30.11 -13.11
C LEU A 47 -2.07 31.30 -12.25
N PHE A 48 -1.16 31.11 -11.28
CA PHE A 48 -0.70 32.19 -10.41
C PHE A 48 0.49 32.97 -10.98
N PHE A 49 1.33 32.34 -11.79
CA PHE A 49 2.56 32.95 -12.28
C PHE A 49 2.40 33.65 -13.65
N GLU A 50 1.16 33.78 -14.17
CA GLU A 50 0.87 34.45 -15.44
C GLU A 50 1.75 34.03 -16.64
N ASP A 51 2.48 32.94 -16.53
CA ASP A 51 3.21 32.36 -17.64
C ASP A 51 2.21 31.80 -18.65
N THR A 52 1.86 32.66 -19.60
CA THR A 52 0.85 32.52 -20.67
C THR A 52 1.12 31.31 -21.63
N ASN A 53 2.10 30.48 -21.38
CA ASN A 53 2.46 29.32 -22.18
C ASN A 53 2.01 28.00 -21.56
N SER A 54 0.93 27.97 -20.82
CA SER A 54 0.39 26.70 -20.35
C SER A 54 -0.36 25.97 -21.46
N GLN A 55 0.39 25.41 -22.42
CA GLN A 55 -0.12 24.51 -23.47
C GLN A 55 -1.07 23.42 -22.91
N PHE A 56 -0.99 23.16 -21.60
CA PHE A 56 -1.84 22.22 -20.91
C PHE A 56 -3.26 22.74 -20.67
N LEU A 57 -3.41 24.04 -20.40
CA LEU A 57 -4.73 24.66 -20.21
C LEU A 57 -5.43 24.92 -21.54
N ASP A 58 -4.68 25.22 -22.59
CA ASP A 58 -5.22 25.44 -23.95
C ASP A 58 -5.76 24.14 -24.57
N GLN A 59 -5.25 22.97 -24.15
CA GLN A 59 -5.78 21.68 -24.59
C GLN A 59 -7.15 21.35 -23.96
N LEU A 60 -7.50 22.00 -22.87
CA LEU A 60 -8.82 21.87 -22.24
C LEU A 60 -9.80 22.87 -22.85
N THR A 61 -10.25 22.59 -24.07
CA THR A 61 -11.21 23.41 -24.82
C THR A 61 -12.46 23.83 -24.03
N PHE A 62 -12.81 23.06 -23.00
CA PHE A 62 -13.91 23.35 -22.08
C PHE A 62 -13.68 24.62 -21.21
N LEU A 63 -12.42 24.94 -20.92
CA LEU A 63 -12.06 26.10 -20.09
C LEU A 63 -11.98 27.41 -20.87
N ASN A 64 -11.94 27.38 -22.20
CA ASN A 64 -11.75 28.58 -23.02
C ASN A 64 -12.89 29.59 -22.90
N ASN A 65 -14.08 29.16 -22.51
CA ASN A 65 -15.25 30.02 -22.34
C ASN A 65 -15.43 30.60 -20.93
N MET A 66 -14.51 30.29 -20.00
CA MET A 66 -14.58 30.71 -18.61
C MET A 66 -13.70 31.94 -18.38
N THR A 67 -14.10 32.81 -17.44
CA THR A 67 -13.24 33.90 -16.96
C THR A 67 -12.03 33.35 -16.23
N ASN A 68 -10.96 34.13 -16.12
CA ASN A 68 -9.76 33.64 -15.40
C ASN A 68 -10.05 33.31 -13.93
N GLU A 69 -10.94 34.06 -13.29
CA GLU A 69 -11.37 33.78 -11.92
C GLU A 69 -12.12 32.42 -11.79
N ASP A 70 -13.04 32.17 -12.72
CA ASP A 70 -13.79 30.90 -12.75
C ASP A 70 -12.89 29.69 -13.01
N LYS A 71 -11.87 29.86 -13.86
CA LYS A 71 -10.86 28.79 -14.10
C LYS A 71 -10.10 28.44 -12.84
N ILE A 72 -9.67 29.44 -12.07
CA ILE A 72 -8.95 29.23 -10.81
C ILE A 72 -9.83 28.47 -9.83
N ILE A 73 -11.07 28.92 -9.64
CA ILE A 73 -12.03 28.26 -8.73
C ILE A 73 -12.30 26.82 -9.15
N PHE A 74 -12.50 26.58 -10.45
CA PHE A 74 -12.76 25.24 -10.97
C PHE A 74 -11.59 24.30 -10.75
N ILE A 75 -10.35 24.72 -11.04
CA ILE A 75 -9.16 23.90 -10.85
C ILE A 75 -8.91 23.63 -9.36
N LEU A 76 -9.13 24.62 -8.49
CA LEU A 76 -9.01 24.46 -7.05
C LEU A 76 -10.03 23.46 -6.51
N PHE A 77 -11.27 23.52 -6.98
CA PHE A 77 -12.33 22.57 -6.60
C PHE A 77 -12.03 21.15 -7.10
N LEU A 78 -11.54 21.01 -8.34
CA LEU A 78 -11.13 19.73 -8.92
C LEU A 78 -9.95 19.12 -8.13
N LEU A 79 -8.97 19.93 -7.76
CA LEU A 79 -7.84 19.53 -6.95
C LEU A 79 -8.30 19.02 -5.58
N LEU A 80 -9.23 19.73 -4.93
CA LEU A 80 -9.80 19.35 -3.64
C LEU A 80 -10.52 18.00 -3.75
N ILE A 81 -11.32 17.78 -4.79
CA ILE A 81 -12.00 16.50 -5.03
C ILE A 81 -10.98 15.35 -5.22
N VAL A 82 -9.97 15.55 -6.05
CA VAL A 82 -8.94 14.54 -6.30
C VAL A 82 -8.19 14.19 -5.02
N PHE A 83 -7.82 15.18 -4.21
CA PHE A 83 -7.17 14.92 -2.91
C PHE A 83 -8.10 14.20 -1.93
N ALA A 84 -9.38 14.54 -1.88
CA ALA A 84 -10.35 13.85 -1.03
C ALA A 84 -10.50 12.37 -1.45
N LEU A 85 -10.68 12.10 -2.74
CA LEU A 85 -10.78 10.75 -3.28
C LEU A 85 -9.50 9.93 -3.03
N LYS A 86 -8.33 10.54 -3.24
CA LYS A 86 -7.03 9.93 -2.91
C LYS A 86 -6.96 9.50 -1.45
N ASN A 87 -7.32 10.39 -0.51
CA ASN A 87 -7.25 10.09 0.92
C ASN A 87 -8.21 8.97 1.34
N ILE A 88 -9.43 8.96 0.80
CA ILE A 88 -10.40 7.88 1.02
C ILE A 88 -9.85 6.54 0.49
N PHE A 89 -9.29 6.53 -0.70
CA PHE A 89 -8.67 5.34 -1.29
C PHE A 89 -7.49 4.85 -0.44
N LEU A 90 -6.63 5.77 0.03
CA LEU A 90 -5.49 5.47 0.88
C LEU A 90 -5.92 4.77 2.19
N LEU A 91 -6.96 5.26 2.85
CA LEU A 91 -7.51 4.64 4.07
C LEU A 91 -8.00 3.22 3.80
N PHE A 92 -8.73 3.02 2.70
CA PHE A 92 -9.19 1.69 2.31
C PHE A 92 -8.01 0.73 2.00
N PHE A 93 -7.02 1.22 1.30
CA PHE A 93 -5.80 0.48 0.98
C PHE A 93 -5.03 0.07 2.24
N HIS A 94 -4.79 1.01 3.17
CA HIS A 94 -4.13 0.72 4.44
C HIS A 94 -4.87 -0.32 5.27
N LYS A 95 -6.19 -0.23 5.35
CA LYS A 95 -7.01 -1.23 6.05
C LYS A 95 -6.83 -2.64 5.45
N LYS A 96 -6.83 -2.77 4.13
CA LYS A 96 -6.59 -4.05 3.45
C LYS A 96 -5.18 -4.58 3.72
N LYS A 97 -4.18 -3.70 3.68
CA LYS A 97 -2.78 -4.01 3.91
C LYS A 97 -2.53 -4.52 5.33
N ILE A 98 -3.07 -3.84 6.33
CA ILE A 98 -2.98 -4.23 7.75
C ILE A 98 -3.68 -5.56 7.99
N ASN A 99 -4.91 -5.74 7.52
CA ASN A 99 -5.65 -7.00 7.67
C ASN A 99 -4.89 -8.19 7.06
N PHE A 100 -4.30 -8.01 5.89
CA PHE A 100 -3.49 -9.04 5.27
C PHE A 100 -2.24 -9.37 6.10
N SER A 101 -1.53 -8.36 6.60
CA SER A 101 -0.37 -8.55 7.46
C SER A 101 -0.73 -9.33 8.73
N GLN A 102 -1.81 -8.97 9.41
CA GLN A 102 -2.26 -9.66 10.61
C GLN A 102 -2.67 -11.11 10.34
N ASN A 103 -3.40 -11.35 9.27
CA ASN A 103 -3.76 -12.72 8.86
C ASN A 103 -2.53 -13.56 8.53
N LEU A 104 -1.54 -12.98 7.87
CA LEU A 104 -0.29 -13.66 7.56
C LEU A 104 0.48 -13.99 8.83
N ALA A 105 0.59 -13.05 9.78
CA ALA A 105 1.22 -13.26 11.09
C ALA A 105 0.53 -14.40 11.85
N ALA A 106 -0.80 -14.40 11.92
CA ALA A 106 -1.57 -15.43 12.61
C ALA A 106 -1.35 -16.83 12.00
N LEU A 107 -1.32 -16.93 10.66
CA LEU A 107 -1.06 -18.20 9.97
C LEU A 107 0.36 -18.69 10.18
N MET A 108 1.34 -17.80 10.17
CA MET A 108 2.74 -18.16 10.49
C MET A 108 2.89 -18.61 11.93
N SER A 109 2.29 -17.89 12.88
CA SER A 109 2.28 -18.27 14.30
C SER A 109 1.66 -19.68 14.49
N LYS A 110 0.50 -19.92 13.87
CA LYS A 110 -0.16 -21.23 13.90
C LYS A 110 0.72 -22.34 13.33
N LYS A 111 1.39 -22.08 12.22
CA LYS A 111 2.30 -23.06 11.56
C LYS A 111 3.52 -23.36 12.44
N LEU A 112 4.13 -22.34 13.04
CA LEU A 112 5.25 -22.50 13.99
C LEU A 112 4.82 -23.27 15.24
N TYR A 113 3.72 -22.88 15.86
CA TYR A 113 3.16 -23.55 17.03
C TYR A 113 2.88 -25.03 16.75
N SER A 114 2.22 -25.35 15.63
CA SER A 114 1.96 -26.72 15.23
C SER A 114 3.25 -27.54 15.00
N LYS A 115 4.30 -26.90 14.50
CA LYS A 115 5.61 -27.55 14.35
C LYS A 115 6.28 -27.81 15.69
N TYR A 116 6.19 -26.86 16.63
CA TYR A 116 6.79 -27.04 17.95
C TYR A 116 6.09 -28.15 18.75
N ILE A 117 4.77 -28.20 18.79
CA ILE A 117 4.03 -29.25 19.51
C ILE A 117 4.43 -30.69 19.04
N LYS A 118 4.82 -30.84 17.79
CA LYS A 118 5.25 -32.14 17.23
C LYS A 118 6.70 -32.50 17.57
N LYS A 119 7.44 -31.64 18.29
CA LYS A 119 8.82 -31.94 18.72
C LYS A 119 8.84 -32.79 19.97
N ASN A 120 9.90 -33.59 20.12
CA ASN A 120 10.13 -34.42 21.30
C ASN A 120 10.38 -33.55 22.54
N TYR A 121 10.10 -34.11 23.73
CA TYR A 121 10.32 -33.45 25.03
C TYR A 121 11.74 -32.92 25.22
N ILE A 122 12.76 -33.64 24.76
CA ILE A 122 14.19 -33.27 24.80
C ILE A 122 14.45 -31.93 24.10
N TYR A 123 13.67 -31.61 23.06
CA TYR A 123 13.79 -30.31 22.38
C TYR A 123 13.41 -29.13 23.28
N PHE A 124 12.40 -29.33 24.14
CA PHE A 124 11.94 -28.29 25.07
C PHE A 124 12.82 -28.13 26.29
N THR A 125 13.50 -29.19 26.74
CA THR A 125 14.45 -29.07 27.86
C THR A 125 15.72 -28.33 27.48
N ASN A 126 16.12 -28.37 26.20
CA ASN A 126 17.31 -27.68 25.68
C ASN A 126 17.03 -26.29 25.11
N LYS A 127 15.79 -25.85 25.11
CA LYS A 127 15.38 -24.52 24.56
C LYS A 127 14.67 -23.70 25.60
N ASN A 128 14.98 -22.39 25.61
CA ASN A 128 14.28 -21.46 26.49
C ASN A 128 12.85 -21.23 25.99
N SER A 129 11.87 -21.44 26.85
CA SER A 129 10.45 -21.23 26.55
C SER A 129 10.16 -19.80 26.04
N SER A 130 10.85 -18.81 26.61
CA SER A 130 10.73 -17.40 26.16
C SER A 130 11.17 -17.20 24.70
N GLU A 131 12.20 -17.92 24.26
CA GLU A 131 12.65 -17.89 22.86
C GLU A 131 11.59 -18.46 21.91
N LEU A 132 10.98 -19.60 22.30
CA LEU A 132 9.93 -20.22 21.52
C LEU A 132 8.69 -19.33 21.39
N ILE A 133 8.29 -18.71 22.49
CA ILE A 133 7.17 -17.74 22.49
C ILE A 133 7.51 -16.55 21.61
N ARG A 134 8.70 -15.96 21.74
CA ARG A 134 9.13 -14.84 20.90
C ARG A 134 9.08 -15.21 19.41
N ASN A 135 9.52 -16.39 19.03
CA ASN A 135 9.50 -16.84 17.64
C ASN A 135 8.08 -16.99 17.10
N ILE A 136 7.15 -17.48 17.92
CA ILE A 136 5.75 -17.68 17.51
C ILE A 136 5.01 -16.35 17.38
N THR A 137 5.26 -15.39 18.28
CA THR A 137 4.51 -14.11 18.34
C THR A 137 5.27 -12.98 17.68
N GLY A 138 6.53 -12.75 18.11
CA GLY A 138 7.34 -11.60 17.66
C GLY A 138 7.86 -11.76 16.25
N GLU A 139 8.63 -12.83 16.00
CA GLU A 139 9.27 -13.03 14.69
C GLU A 139 8.25 -13.27 13.56
N ALA A 140 7.15 -13.99 13.87
CA ALA A 140 6.07 -14.17 12.89
C ALA A 140 5.42 -12.83 12.50
N ASN A 141 5.25 -11.92 13.47
CA ASN A 141 4.71 -10.60 13.22
C ASN A 141 5.68 -9.71 12.43
N LEU A 142 6.95 -9.66 12.84
CA LEU A 142 8.00 -8.91 12.13
C LEU A 142 8.16 -9.40 10.69
N PHE A 143 8.11 -10.71 10.46
CA PHE A 143 8.16 -11.28 9.12
C PHE A 143 6.98 -10.82 8.25
N SER A 144 5.76 -10.85 8.80
CA SER A 144 4.57 -10.43 8.06
C SER A 144 4.59 -8.94 7.73
N LEU A 145 5.02 -8.11 8.66
CA LEU A 145 5.21 -6.68 8.45
C LEU A 145 6.29 -6.42 7.38
N GLY A 146 7.42 -7.13 7.43
CA GLY A 146 8.48 -7.02 6.44
C GLY A 146 8.02 -7.34 5.02
N ILE A 147 7.16 -8.35 4.84
CA ILE A 147 6.62 -8.69 3.51
C ILE A 147 5.64 -7.62 2.98
N VAL A 148 4.85 -7.03 3.87
CA VAL A 148 3.74 -6.17 3.49
C VAL A 148 4.14 -4.70 3.38
N PHE A 149 5.14 -4.27 4.14
CA PHE A 149 5.56 -2.86 4.24
C PHE A 149 6.97 -2.58 3.71
N SER A 150 7.67 -3.60 3.21
CA SER A 150 8.90 -3.43 2.44
C SER A 150 8.59 -3.05 1.00
#